data_ac8336ad2707bc33b8085412ae119d18
#
_entry.id   ac8336ad2707bc33b8085412ae119d18
#
_cell.length_a   1.000
_cell.length_b   1.000
_cell.length_c   1.000
_cell.angle_alpha   90.00
_cell.angle_beta   90.00
_cell.angle_gamma   90.00
#
_symmetry.space_group_name_H-M   'P 1'
#
loop_
_entity.id
_entity.type
_entity.pdbx_description
1 polymer ?
#
loop_
_entity_poly.entity_id
_entity_poly.type
_entity_poly.pdbx_seq_one_letter_code
_entity_poly.pdbx_strand_id
1 'polypeptide(L)'
;MANVGYKASKSAGKCGKPPTSPDEWSPNVFAEGLNVVRKSDKWVEHCTTDCHIPTQAQGSATVFVNGLPLARVGDELDCGDEIANGAGTVHAG
;
A
#
# COMPACT_ATOMS: atom_id res chain seq x y z
N MET A 1 -5.58 -6.46 14.46
CA MET A 1 -5.61 -5.34 13.48
C MET A 1 -4.24 -5.24 12.81
N ALA A 2 -4.21 -4.82 11.55
CA ALA A 2 -2.98 -4.71 10.79
C ALA A 2 -2.43 -3.29 10.83
N ASN A 3 -1.11 -3.16 10.69
CA ASN A 3 -0.47 -1.85 10.60
C ASN A 3 -0.90 -1.16 9.29
N VAL A 4 -1.11 0.15 9.38
CA VAL A 4 -1.56 0.95 8.24
C VAL A 4 -0.44 1.10 7.20
N GLY A 5 -0.79 0.91 5.92
CA GLY A 5 0.11 1.19 4.81
C GLY A 5 0.30 2.70 4.64
N TYR A 6 1.53 3.13 4.42
CA TYR A 6 1.85 4.54 4.33
C TYR A 6 3.02 4.77 3.36
N LYS A 7 3.38 6.04 3.18
CA LYS A 7 4.38 6.47 2.20
C LYS A 7 5.72 5.74 2.31
N ALA A 8 6.09 5.30 3.51
CA ALA A 8 7.34 4.58 3.76
C ALA A 8 7.21 3.05 3.62
N SER A 9 6.03 2.53 3.30
CA SER A 9 5.83 1.08 3.12
C SER A 9 6.60 0.54 1.93
N LYS A 10 6.90 -0.76 1.99
CA LYS A 10 7.49 -1.51 0.88
C LYS A 10 6.60 -2.72 0.59
N SER A 11 6.60 -3.16 -0.65
CA SER A 11 5.95 -4.43 -1.01
C SER A 11 6.87 -5.60 -0.70
N ALA A 12 6.30 -6.80 -0.63
CA ALA A 12 7.02 -8.00 -0.24
C ALA A 12 7.86 -8.61 -1.38
N GLY A 13 7.57 -8.26 -2.63
CA GLY A 13 8.25 -8.85 -3.78
C GLY A 13 7.69 -10.20 -4.19
N LYS A 14 6.39 -10.44 -3.98
CA LYS A 14 5.76 -11.75 -4.19
C LYS A 14 5.30 -12.02 -5.63
N CYS A 15 5.18 -10.99 -6.46
CA CYS A 15 4.63 -11.15 -7.81
C CYS A 15 5.72 -11.45 -8.87
N GLY A 16 6.89 -11.93 -8.45
CA GLY A 16 8.01 -12.24 -9.34
C GLY A 16 8.86 -11.03 -9.70
N LYS A 17 8.55 -9.86 -9.13
CA LYS A 17 9.28 -8.62 -9.33
C LYS A 17 9.85 -8.12 -8.00
N PRO A 18 10.90 -7.28 -8.01
CA PRO A 18 11.49 -6.79 -6.75
C PRO A 18 10.50 -5.94 -5.96
N PRO A 19 10.71 -5.79 -4.64
CA PRO A 19 9.90 -4.90 -3.83
C PRO A 19 9.84 -3.49 -4.39
N THR A 20 8.69 -2.83 -4.23
CA THR A 20 8.49 -1.45 -4.67
C THR A 20 7.89 -0.62 -3.55
N SER A 21 7.69 0.66 -3.80
CA SER A 21 7.19 1.64 -2.83
C SER A 21 5.94 2.32 -3.36
N PRO A 22 5.08 2.88 -2.49
CA PRO A 22 3.97 3.70 -2.93
C PRO A 22 4.42 4.90 -3.75
N ASP A 23 3.60 5.28 -4.73
CA ASP A 23 3.81 6.47 -5.55
C ASP A 23 2.61 7.42 -5.48
N GLU A 24 1.50 6.98 -4.91
CA GLU A 24 0.32 7.79 -4.62
C GLU A 24 -0.16 7.50 -3.20
N TRP A 25 -0.76 8.50 -2.58
CA TRP A 25 -1.23 8.43 -1.19
C TRP A 25 -2.25 9.52 -0.91
N SER A 26 -2.87 9.50 0.28
CA SER A 26 -3.78 10.55 0.71
C SER A 26 -3.05 11.90 0.81
N PRO A 27 -3.64 12.98 0.31
CA PRO A 27 -3.02 14.31 0.42
C PRO A 27 -3.12 14.90 1.84
N ASN A 28 -3.98 14.36 2.70
CA ASN A 28 -4.31 15.03 3.97
C ASN A 28 -4.54 14.10 5.15
N VAL A 29 -4.29 12.78 5.02
CA VAL A 29 -4.39 11.83 6.14
C VAL A 29 -3.03 11.17 6.34
N PHE A 30 -2.57 11.14 7.58
CA PHE A 30 -1.21 10.73 7.92
C PHE A 30 -1.20 9.67 9.01
N ALA A 31 -0.18 8.80 8.97
CA ALA A 31 0.16 7.87 10.03
C ALA A 31 1.64 8.05 10.32
N GLU A 32 2.00 8.29 11.58
CA GLU A 32 3.38 8.55 11.99
C GLU A 32 4.05 9.66 11.17
N GLY A 33 3.26 10.71 10.81
CA GLY A 33 3.77 11.84 10.07
C GLY A 33 3.89 11.65 8.56
N LEU A 34 3.52 10.49 8.03
CA LEU A 34 3.60 10.19 6.60
C LEU A 34 2.20 9.87 6.04
N ASN A 35 1.98 10.26 4.80
CA ASN A 35 0.70 10.07 4.12
C ASN A 35 0.34 8.59 4.03
N VAL A 36 -0.93 8.24 4.29
CA VAL A 36 -1.40 6.86 4.20
C VAL A 36 -1.74 6.47 2.76
N VAL A 37 -1.65 5.18 2.46
CA VAL A 37 -1.98 4.60 1.16
C VAL A 37 -3.42 4.08 1.19
N ARG A 38 -4.11 4.19 0.06
CA ARG A 38 -5.50 3.78 -0.09
C ARG A 38 -5.64 2.81 -1.27
N LYS A 39 -6.73 2.04 -1.27
CA LYS A 39 -7.09 1.25 -2.46
C LYS A 39 -7.14 2.18 -3.68
N SER A 40 -6.64 1.70 -4.81
CA SER A 40 -6.50 2.40 -6.10
C SER A 40 -5.28 3.31 -6.20
N ASP A 41 -4.54 3.52 -5.12
CA ASP A 41 -3.29 4.28 -5.19
C ASP A 41 -2.22 3.47 -5.92
N LYS A 42 -1.44 4.15 -6.75
CA LYS A 42 -0.39 3.52 -7.55
C LYS A 42 0.90 3.38 -6.76
N TRP A 43 1.66 2.35 -7.11
CA TRP A 43 3.00 2.09 -6.59
C TRP A 43 4.02 2.37 -7.69
N VAL A 44 5.28 2.53 -7.31
CA VAL A 44 6.37 2.76 -8.27
C VAL A 44 6.52 1.53 -9.16
N GLU A 45 6.74 1.74 -10.46
CA GLU A 45 6.96 0.68 -11.44
C GLU A 45 8.09 -0.24 -11.00
N HIS A 46 7.86 -1.55 -11.10
CA HIS A 46 8.90 -2.54 -10.86
C HIS A 46 8.99 -3.51 -12.05
N CYS A 47 10.18 -4.03 -12.27
CA CYS A 47 10.49 -4.75 -13.49
C CYS A 47 11.29 -6.02 -13.23
N THR A 48 11.08 -7.02 -14.11
CA THR A 48 12.00 -8.12 -14.36
C THR A 48 12.33 -8.06 -15.85
N THR A 49 11.90 -9.04 -16.66
CA THR A 49 12.00 -8.94 -18.13
C THR A 49 10.94 -7.98 -18.69
N ASP A 50 9.84 -7.82 -17.98
CA ASP A 50 8.78 -6.85 -18.29
C ASP A 50 8.55 -5.95 -17.07
N CYS A 51 7.87 -4.84 -17.27
CA CYS A 51 7.60 -3.85 -16.23
C CYS A 51 6.11 -3.72 -15.96
N HIS A 52 5.78 -3.36 -14.72
CA HIS A 52 4.40 -3.18 -14.29
C HIS A 52 4.31 -2.04 -13.26
N ILE A 53 3.29 -1.21 -13.39
CA ILE A 53 2.96 -0.19 -12.39
C ILE A 53 1.84 -0.75 -11.52
N PRO A 54 2.15 -1.19 -10.28
CA PRO A 54 1.13 -1.80 -9.42
C PRO A 54 0.11 -0.76 -8.94
N THR A 55 -1.11 -1.24 -8.69
CA THR A 55 -2.17 -0.46 -8.07
C THR A 55 -2.61 -1.20 -6.81
N GLN A 56 -2.86 -0.49 -5.71
CA GLN A 56 -3.35 -1.08 -4.48
C GLN A 56 -4.73 -1.68 -4.73
N ALA A 57 -4.85 -3.01 -4.64
CA ALA A 57 -6.07 -3.72 -5.00
C ALA A 57 -7.00 -3.97 -3.82
N GLN A 58 -6.47 -4.02 -2.60
CA GLN A 58 -7.22 -4.32 -1.38
C GLN A 58 -7.03 -3.24 -0.34
N GLY A 59 -8.00 -3.12 0.55
CA GLY A 59 -7.96 -2.22 1.69
C GLY A 59 -8.98 -2.64 2.73
N SER A 60 -9.07 -1.87 3.82
CA SER A 60 -9.99 -2.12 4.91
C SER A 60 -11.44 -2.12 4.44
N ALA A 61 -12.24 -3.06 4.96
CA ALA A 61 -13.68 -3.07 4.71
C ALA A 61 -14.45 -2.06 5.59
N THR A 62 -13.78 -1.49 6.59
CA THR A 62 -14.43 -0.65 7.62
C THR A 62 -13.83 0.72 7.79
N VAL A 63 -12.61 0.95 7.33
CA VAL A 63 -11.91 2.24 7.48
C VAL A 63 -11.63 2.81 6.09
N PHE A 64 -12.08 4.04 5.89
CA PHE A 64 -11.94 4.73 4.59
C PHE A 64 -11.19 6.04 4.78
N VAL A 65 -10.41 6.39 3.77
CA VAL A 65 -9.66 7.65 3.70
C VAL A 65 -9.96 8.30 2.37
N ASN A 66 -10.48 9.51 2.41
CA ASN A 66 -10.90 10.24 1.19
C ASN A 66 -11.90 9.41 0.34
N GLY A 67 -12.76 8.63 1.00
CA GLY A 67 -13.74 7.78 0.34
C GLY A 67 -13.22 6.46 -0.21
N LEU A 68 -11.93 6.12 0.03
CA LEU A 68 -11.29 4.90 -0.45
C LEU A 68 -10.88 4.02 0.73
N PRO A 69 -10.98 2.67 0.61
CA PRO A 69 -10.51 1.77 1.66
C PRO A 69 -9.04 2.03 2.01
N LEU A 70 -8.76 2.13 3.30
CA LEU A 70 -7.40 2.34 3.81
C LEU A 70 -6.57 1.05 3.62
N ALA A 71 -5.38 1.18 3.03
CA ALA A 71 -4.48 0.04 2.82
C ALA A 71 -3.77 -0.35 4.12
N ARG A 72 -3.51 -1.65 4.28
CA ARG A 72 -2.88 -2.22 5.48
C ARG A 72 -1.84 -3.25 5.09
N VAL A 73 -0.92 -3.56 6.01
CA VAL A 73 0.04 -4.65 5.82
C VAL A 73 -0.71 -5.95 5.49
N GLY A 74 -0.27 -6.64 4.46
CA GLY A 74 -0.91 -7.84 3.96
C GLY A 74 -1.93 -7.60 2.87
N ASP A 75 -2.39 -6.37 2.66
CA ASP A 75 -3.31 -6.06 1.57
C ASP A 75 -2.57 -6.12 0.23
N GLU A 76 -3.21 -6.75 -0.75
CA GLU A 76 -2.57 -7.04 -2.03
C GLU A 76 -2.60 -5.89 -3.01
N LEU A 77 -1.54 -5.83 -3.83
CA LEU A 77 -1.49 -5.04 -5.06
C LEU A 77 -2.09 -5.88 -6.19
N ASP A 78 -2.41 -5.25 -7.30
CA ASP A 78 -3.08 -5.92 -8.43
C ASP A 78 -2.22 -6.99 -9.11
N CYS A 79 -0.91 -6.98 -8.89
CA CYS A 79 0.00 -7.99 -9.44
C CYS A 79 0.16 -9.22 -8.53
N GLY A 80 -0.51 -9.26 -7.38
CA GLY A 80 -0.38 -10.34 -6.41
C GLY A 80 0.69 -10.11 -5.34
N ASP A 81 1.42 -9.00 -5.42
CA ASP A 81 2.30 -8.58 -4.33
C ASP A 81 1.47 -8.03 -3.16
N GLU A 82 2.09 -7.78 -2.04
CA GLU A 82 1.39 -7.26 -0.86
C GLU A 82 2.25 -6.25 -0.11
N ILE A 83 1.61 -5.45 0.75
CA ILE A 83 2.34 -4.53 1.64
C ILE A 83 3.04 -5.34 2.71
N ALA A 84 4.38 -5.21 2.80
CA ALA A 84 5.20 -5.96 3.73
C ALA A 84 5.35 -5.28 5.09
N ASN A 85 5.33 -3.94 5.12
CA ASN A 85 5.51 -3.19 6.37
C ASN A 85 4.66 -1.93 6.35
N GLY A 86 4.33 -1.43 7.52
CA GLY A 86 3.50 -0.24 7.68
C GLY A 86 3.86 0.53 8.94
N ALA A 87 3.03 1.53 9.26
CA ALA A 87 3.20 2.36 10.46
C ALA A 87 3.12 1.50 11.71
N GLY A 88 4.17 1.51 12.53
CA GLY A 88 4.29 0.60 13.67
C GLY A 88 3.29 0.88 14.81
N THR A 89 2.75 2.09 14.89
CA THR A 89 1.86 2.52 15.97
C THR A 89 0.43 2.81 15.53
N VAL A 90 0.12 2.70 14.24
CA VAL A 90 -1.22 2.98 13.70
C VAL A 90 -1.77 1.73 13.02
N HIS A 91 -2.94 1.28 13.48
CA HIS A 91 -3.55 0.03 13.03
C HIS A 91 -4.97 0.27 12.54
N ALA A 92 -5.44 -0.58 11.62
CA ALA A 92 -6.80 -0.54 11.12
C ALA A 92 -7.34 -1.96 10.94
N GLY A 93 -8.62 -2.09 11.14
CA GLY A 93 -9.32 -3.35 10.93
C GLY A 93 -9.64 -3.70 9.49
#